data_2e61af587c9ff3ef1b97e6cb329ea425
#
_entry.id   2e61af587c9ff3ef1b97e6cb329ea425
#
_cell.length_a   1.000
_cell.length_b   1.000
_cell.length_c   1.000
_cell.angle_alpha   90.00
_cell.angle_beta   90.00
_cell.angle_gamma   90.00
#
_symmetry.space_group_name_H-M   'P 1'
#
loop_
_entity.id
_entity.type
_entity.pdbx_description
1 polymer ?
#
loop_
_entity_poly.entity_id
_entity_poly.type
_entity_poly.pdbx_seq_one_letter_code
_entity_poly.pdbx_strand_id
1 'polypeptide(L)'
;MNLAAILRRVWSGGVVPAGEHAPGLDLPGPFPPIYAVGDIHGEAALYRQLERRILTDRAARFGNKPALVVILGDMIDRGPDSAGLIDFLLAPAPPGLRRLCLMGNHEQMALDFLTAPDPRAAWLDHGGAQTLASYGIAPDPRHGYRMPARRLAALVAAHVPPAHLAFLRGLPGWLWAGHFFCHAGTAPDRPLKGQTLDTLLWSRGFDDPALPAPAGLGGALVVHGHMPQPRAMQRGWRINVDSGAYATGRLSAVRLFPGDEPAFLIAEHGPAPAFSCA
;
A
#
# COMPACT_ATOMS: atom_id res chain seq x y z
N MET A 1 19.25 -8.92 -14.86
CA MET A 1 18.10 -8.16 -15.44
C MET A 1 18.01 -6.85 -14.66
N ASN A 2 17.96 -5.68 -15.35
CA ASN A 2 17.99 -4.36 -14.69
C ASN A 2 16.66 -4.13 -13.95
N LEU A 3 16.70 -3.60 -12.70
CA LEU A 3 15.53 -3.24 -11.86
C LEU A 3 14.47 -2.44 -12.66
N ALA A 4 14.91 -1.56 -13.56
CA ALA A 4 14.04 -0.80 -14.45
C ALA A 4 13.27 -1.68 -15.46
N ALA A 5 13.81 -2.83 -15.87
CA ALA A 5 13.14 -3.77 -16.77
C ALA A 5 12.14 -4.64 -16.01
N ILE A 6 12.46 -5.02 -14.78
CA ILE A 6 11.55 -5.76 -13.88
C ILE A 6 10.33 -4.91 -13.54
N LEU A 7 10.55 -3.66 -13.11
CA LEU A 7 9.48 -2.74 -12.78
C LEU A 7 8.61 -2.37 -14.00
N ARG A 8 9.19 -2.23 -15.21
CA ARG A 8 8.40 -2.04 -16.45
C ARG A 8 7.49 -3.23 -16.74
N ARG A 9 7.90 -4.45 -16.41
CA ARG A 9 7.11 -5.67 -16.65
C ARG A 9 5.91 -5.77 -15.71
N VAL A 10 6.04 -5.30 -14.47
CA VAL A 10 4.95 -5.21 -13.48
C VAL A 10 3.89 -4.19 -13.92
N TRP A 11 4.31 -3.08 -14.54
CA TRP A 11 3.40 -2.00 -14.97
C TRP A 11 2.78 -2.22 -16.37
N SER A 12 3.20 -3.25 -17.11
CA SER A 12 2.63 -3.57 -18.42
C SER A 12 1.34 -4.39 -18.39
N GLY A 13 0.70 -4.55 -17.21
CA GLY A 13 -0.69 -5.02 -17.11
C GLY A 13 -0.94 -6.48 -17.46
N GLY A 14 0.05 -7.36 -17.30
CA GLY A 14 -0.17 -8.80 -17.42
C GLY A 14 -1.06 -9.29 -16.28
N VAL A 15 -2.27 -9.75 -16.59
CA VAL A 15 -3.13 -10.50 -15.64
C VAL A 15 -2.31 -11.69 -15.14
N VAL A 16 -1.98 -11.69 -13.84
CA VAL A 16 -1.36 -12.85 -13.22
C VAL A 16 -2.45 -13.89 -13.02
N PRO A 17 -2.33 -15.10 -13.58
CA PRO A 17 -3.33 -16.13 -13.36
C PRO A 17 -3.49 -16.41 -11.86
N ALA A 18 -4.71 -16.59 -11.40
CA ALA A 18 -5.00 -17.08 -10.06
C ALA A 18 -4.41 -18.50 -9.93
N GLY A 19 -3.21 -18.60 -9.34
CA GLY A 19 -2.54 -19.83 -9.00
C GLY A 19 -2.66 -20.11 -7.50
N GLU A 20 -2.19 -21.27 -7.05
CA GLU A 20 -2.14 -21.62 -5.61
C GLU A 20 -1.31 -20.62 -4.77
N HIS A 21 -0.46 -19.82 -5.40
CA HIS A 21 0.44 -18.87 -4.76
C HIS A 21 0.19 -17.45 -5.24
N ALA A 22 0.33 -16.48 -4.33
CA ALA A 22 0.22 -15.06 -4.65
C ALA A 22 1.31 -14.61 -5.64
N PRO A 23 0.97 -13.75 -6.61
CA PRO A 23 1.95 -13.14 -7.49
C PRO A 23 2.89 -12.26 -6.67
N GLY A 24 4.17 -12.33 -6.94
CA GLY A 24 5.16 -11.53 -6.23
C GLY A 24 6.40 -11.24 -7.05
N LEU A 25 7.26 -10.42 -6.48
CA LEU A 25 8.50 -9.96 -7.07
C LEU A 25 9.69 -10.43 -6.24
N ASP A 26 10.67 -10.99 -6.92
CA ASP A 26 11.95 -11.38 -6.33
C ASP A 26 13.06 -10.56 -6.97
N LEU A 27 13.57 -9.58 -6.24
CA LEU A 27 14.63 -8.71 -6.72
C LEU A 27 15.99 -9.30 -6.38
N PRO A 28 16.91 -9.40 -7.34
CA PRO A 28 18.29 -9.80 -7.05
C PRO A 28 19.04 -8.64 -6.36
N GLY A 29 19.94 -8.99 -5.42
CA GLY A 29 20.87 -8.03 -4.85
C GLY A 29 21.94 -7.55 -5.86
N PRO A 30 22.73 -6.53 -5.50
CA PRO A 30 22.67 -5.78 -4.25
C PRO A 30 21.46 -4.84 -4.18
N PHE A 31 20.93 -4.63 -2.97
CA PHE A 31 19.72 -3.82 -2.76
C PHE A 31 20.06 -2.35 -2.49
N PRO A 32 19.27 -1.42 -3.07
CA PRO A 32 19.35 0.00 -2.70
C PRO A 32 18.78 0.22 -1.28
N PRO A 33 18.91 1.43 -0.69
CA PRO A 33 18.09 1.82 0.44
C PRO A 33 16.59 1.62 0.13
N ILE A 34 15.87 0.95 1.03
CA ILE A 34 14.43 0.68 0.88
C ILE A 34 13.67 1.44 1.96
N TYR A 35 12.60 2.13 1.55
CA TYR A 35 11.66 2.77 2.44
C TYR A 35 10.31 2.09 2.29
N ALA A 36 9.89 1.31 3.29
CA ALA A 36 8.56 0.68 3.27
C ALA A 36 7.56 1.60 3.97
N VAL A 37 6.47 1.90 3.29
CA VAL A 37 5.40 2.81 3.72
C VAL A 37 4.17 1.99 4.10
N GLY A 38 3.58 2.29 5.26
CA GLY A 38 2.33 1.67 5.72
C GLY A 38 1.09 2.18 5.00
N ASP A 39 -0.06 1.81 5.52
CA ASP A 39 -1.38 2.03 4.95
C ASP A 39 -1.67 3.53 4.81
N ILE A 40 -1.93 3.98 3.59
CA ILE A 40 -2.11 5.41 3.26
C ILE A 40 -3.59 5.80 3.34
N HIS A 41 -4.47 4.93 2.88
CA HIS A 41 -5.92 5.14 2.92
C HIS A 41 -6.36 6.51 2.41
N GLY A 42 -6.03 6.85 1.17
CA GLY A 42 -6.46 8.09 0.53
C GLY A 42 -5.88 9.38 1.13
N GLU A 43 -4.94 9.28 2.08
CA GLU A 43 -4.25 10.42 2.69
C GLU A 43 -3.11 10.93 1.79
N ALA A 44 -3.45 11.34 0.57
CA ALA A 44 -2.50 11.77 -0.45
C ALA A 44 -1.59 12.91 0.00
N ALA A 45 -2.08 13.83 0.82
CA ALA A 45 -1.29 14.93 1.36
C ALA A 45 -0.19 14.45 2.32
N LEU A 46 -0.53 13.50 3.21
CA LEU A 46 0.44 12.87 4.11
C LEU A 46 1.50 12.08 3.33
N TYR A 47 1.08 11.33 2.30
CA TYR A 47 2.03 10.58 1.49
C TYR A 47 3.02 11.52 0.78
N ARG A 48 2.54 12.62 0.17
CA ARG A 48 3.42 13.62 -0.44
C ARG A 48 4.39 14.24 0.58
N GLN A 49 3.95 14.46 1.81
CA GLN A 49 4.81 14.94 2.89
C GLN A 49 5.87 13.89 3.28
N LEU A 50 5.45 12.63 3.44
CA LEU A 50 6.36 11.53 3.77
C LEU A 50 7.40 11.31 2.67
N GLU A 51 7.00 11.35 1.40
CA GLU A 51 7.94 11.20 0.27
C GLU A 51 9.00 12.32 0.25
N ARG A 52 8.63 13.56 0.59
CA ARG A 52 9.62 14.64 0.75
C ARG A 52 10.61 14.34 1.88
N ARG A 53 10.14 13.79 3.01
CA ARG A 53 11.01 13.36 4.12
C ARG A 53 11.95 12.23 3.70
N ILE A 54 11.44 11.25 2.94
CA ILE A 54 12.24 10.16 2.37
C ILE A 54 13.33 10.71 1.44
N LEU A 55 13.02 11.66 0.58
CA LEU A 55 14.00 12.31 -0.30
C LEU A 55 15.10 13.04 0.48
N THR A 56 14.73 13.75 1.55
CA THR A 56 15.67 14.44 2.44
C THR A 56 16.58 13.45 3.16
N ASP A 57 16.01 12.39 3.77
CA ASP A 57 16.77 11.35 4.46
C ASP A 57 17.70 10.61 3.50
N ARG A 58 17.20 10.25 2.31
CA ARG A 58 18.01 9.63 1.26
C ARG A 58 19.21 10.50 0.87
N ALA A 59 18.97 11.78 0.61
CA ALA A 59 20.05 12.71 0.21
C ALA A 59 21.11 12.86 1.31
N ALA A 60 20.66 12.99 2.57
CA ALA A 60 21.57 13.14 3.71
C ALA A 60 22.41 11.88 3.99
N ARG A 61 21.84 10.69 3.84
CA ARG A 61 22.53 9.44 4.21
C ARG A 61 23.22 8.73 3.06
N PHE A 62 22.66 8.81 1.86
CA PHE A 62 23.10 8.01 0.72
C PHE A 62 23.50 8.87 -0.49
N GLY A 63 23.42 10.19 -0.37
CA GLY A 63 23.75 11.11 -1.46
C GLY A 63 22.90 10.84 -2.70
N ASN A 64 23.56 10.56 -3.82
CA ASN A 64 22.88 10.30 -5.09
C ASN A 64 22.49 8.83 -5.34
N LYS A 65 22.72 7.92 -4.37
CA LYS A 65 22.30 6.51 -4.56
C LYS A 65 20.80 6.44 -4.79
N PRO A 66 20.34 5.67 -5.79
CA PRO A 66 18.91 5.45 -5.97
C PRO A 66 18.31 4.72 -4.77
N ALA A 67 17.04 4.98 -4.46
CA ALA A 67 16.30 4.32 -3.40
C ALA A 67 14.99 3.73 -3.95
N LEU A 68 14.48 2.71 -3.26
CA LEU A 68 13.18 2.09 -3.54
C LEU A 68 12.20 2.46 -2.44
N VAL A 69 11.05 2.99 -2.80
CA VAL A 69 9.88 3.14 -1.92
C VAL A 69 8.94 1.99 -2.18
N VAL A 70 8.61 1.22 -1.15
CA VAL A 70 7.66 0.11 -1.20
C VAL A 70 6.42 0.52 -0.42
N ILE A 71 5.29 0.71 -1.10
CA ILE A 71 3.99 0.93 -0.46
C ILE A 71 3.37 -0.44 -0.20
N LEU A 72 3.02 -0.73 1.06
CA LEU A 72 2.62 -2.07 1.51
C LEU A 72 1.16 -2.44 1.23
N GLY A 73 0.45 -1.67 0.42
CA GLY A 73 -0.97 -1.82 0.14
C GLY A 73 -1.82 -0.81 0.89
N ASP A 74 -3.15 -0.97 0.80
CA ASP A 74 -4.15 -0.09 1.39
C ASP A 74 -3.89 1.39 1.11
N MET A 75 -3.71 1.68 -0.18
CA MET A 75 -3.52 3.05 -0.68
C MET A 75 -4.82 3.83 -0.71
N ILE A 76 -5.94 3.13 -0.98
CA ILE A 76 -7.27 3.70 -1.20
C ILE A 76 -8.17 3.55 0.02
N ASP A 77 -9.38 4.08 -0.07
CA ASP A 77 -10.47 4.02 0.91
C ASP A 77 -10.26 4.89 2.14
N ARG A 78 -11.35 5.18 2.84
CA ARG A 78 -11.42 5.92 4.12
C ARG A 78 -11.05 7.40 4.03
N GLY A 79 -9.88 7.72 3.50
CA GLY A 79 -9.42 9.09 3.34
C GLY A 79 -9.98 9.81 2.12
N PRO A 80 -9.68 11.10 1.97
CA PRO A 80 -10.43 11.98 1.06
C PRO A 80 -9.99 11.89 -0.41
N ASP A 81 -8.79 11.39 -0.74
CA ASP A 81 -8.20 11.56 -2.06
C ASP A 81 -7.52 10.28 -2.60
N SER A 82 -8.30 9.20 -2.73
CA SER A 82 -7.82 7.94 -3.33
C SER A 82 -7.47 8.11 -4.81
N ALA A 83 -8.29 8.81 -5.59
CA ALA A 83 -8.06 9.04 -7.01
C ALA A 83 -6.78 9.84 -7.24
N GLY A 84 -6.61 10.98 -6.56
CA GLY A 84 -5.42 11.81 -6.68
C GLY A 84 -4.15 11.14 -6.14
N LEU A 85 -4.28 10.20 -5.20
CA LEU A 85 -3.15 9.39 -4.77
C LEU A 85 -2.71 8.42 -5.87
N ILE A 86 -3.64 7.73 -6.54
CA ILE A 86 -3.30 6.84 -7.65
C ILE A 86 -2.67 7.63 -8.80
N ASP A 87 -3.22 8.80 -9.16
CA ASP A 87 -2.60 9.70 -10.14
C ASP A 87 -1.16 10.05 -9.77
N PHE A 88 -0.92 10.38 -8.49
CA PHE A 88 0.43 10.70 -8.00
C PHE A 88 1.38 9.50 -8.07
N LEU A 89 0.90 8.30 -7.77
CA LEU A 89 1.70 7.07 -7.80
C LEU A 89 2.02 6.64 -9.24
N LEU A 90 1.11 6.88 -10.18
CA LEU A 90 1.31 6.65 -11.61
C LEU A 90 2.26 7.65 -12.26
N ALA A 91 2.32 8.87 -11.75
CA ALA A 91 3.24 9.88 -12.23
C ALA A 91 4.71 9.46 -12.00
N PRO A 92 5.65 9.91 -12.85
CA PRO A 92 7.06 9.62 -12.67
C PRO A 92 7.55 9.99 -11.26
N ALA A 93 8.25 9.06 -10.61
CA ALA A 93 8.88 9.34 -9.33
C ALA A 93 10.02 10.37 -9.48
N PRO A 94 10.34 11.13 -8.42
CA PRO A 94 11.47 12.04 -8.42
C PRO A 94 12.78 11.35 -8.80
N PRO A 95 13.76 12.07 -9.40
CA PRO A 95 15.05 11.49 -9.76
C PRO A 95 15.73 10.76 -8.61
N GLY A 96 16.19 9.55 -8.89
CA GLY A 96 16.82 8.67 -7.89
C GLY A 96 15.86 7.96 -6.95
N LEU A 97 14.54 8.14 -7.10
CA LEU A 97 13.54 7.38 -6.38
C LEU A 97 12.80 6.44 -7.35
N ARG A 98 12.39 5.28 -6.85
CA ARG A 98 11.48 4.37 -7.54
C ARG A 98 10.38 3.98 -6.57
N ARG A 99 9.14 3.90 -7.05
CA ARG A 99 8.00 3.44 -6.29
C ARG A 99 7.61 2.05 -6.73
N LEU A 100 7.24 1.21 -5.79
CA LEU A 100 6.64 -0.10 -5.99
C LEU A 100 5.48 -0.22 -5.01
N CYS A 101 4.29 -0.53 -5.52
CA CYS A 101 3.11 -0.68 -4.70
C CYS A 101 2.74 -2.16 -4.64
N LEU A 102 2.40 -2.65 -3.45
CA LEU A 102 1.84 -3.97 -3.22
C LEU A 102 0.31 -3.88 -3.13
N MET A 103 -0.34 -5.00 -3.33
CA MET A 103 -1.79 -5.11 -3.12
C MET A 103 -2.09 -5.19 -1.63
N GLY A 104 -3.07 -4.41 -1.17
CA GLY A 104 -3.73 -4.56 0.12
C GLY A 104 -5.13 -5.17 -0.05
N ASN A 105 -5.79 -5.48 1.06
CA ASN A 105 -7.15 -6.01 1.01
C ASN A 105 -8.16 -4.97 0.51
N HIS A 106 -7.92 -3.69 0.71
CA HIS A 106 -8.76 -2.62 0.18
C HIS A 106 -8.68 -2.53 -1.35
N GLU A 107 -7.51 -2.69 -1.95
CA GLU A 107 -7.36 -2.78 -3.41
C GLU A 107 -8.07 -4.02 -3.97
N GLN A 108 -8.01 -5.17 -3.28
CA GLN A 108 -8.73 -6.37 -3.70
C GLN A 108 -10.25 -6.14 -3.70
N MET A 109 -10.80 -5.63 -2.60
CA MET A 109 -12.24 -5.32 -2.51
C MET A 109 -12.69 -4.31 -3.57
N ALA A 110 -11.87 -3.28 -3.82
CA ALA A 110 -12.14 -2.31 -4.87
C ALA A 110 -12.15 -2.93 -6.27
N LEU A 111 -11.21 -3.83 -6.58
CA LEU A 111 -11.18 -4.54 -7.86
C LEU A 111 -12.41 -5.41 -8.07
N ASP A 112 -12.86 -6.13 -7.04
CA ASP A 112 -14.08 -6.93 -7.09
C ASP A 112 -15.29 -6.03 -7.38
N PHE A 113 -15.41 -4.92 -6.67
CA PHE A 113 -16.48 -3.95 -6.89
C PHE A 113 -16.40 -3.28 -8.27
N LEU A 114 -15.24 -2.80 -8.71
CA LEU A 114 -15.07 -2.11 -9.99
C LEU A 114 -15.33 -3.04 -11.19
N THR A 115 -15.17 -4.35 -10.99
CA THR A 115 -15.47 -5.36 -12.01
C THR A 115 -16.95 -5.69 -12.09
N ALA A 116 -17.65 -5.73 -10.95
CA ALA A 116 -19.08 -6.02 -10.84
C ALA A 116 -19.74 -5.12 -9.77
N PRO A 117 -20.02 -3.83 -10.08
CA PRO A 117 -20.56 -2.88 -9.12
C PRO A 117 -21.90 -3.31 -8.53
N ASP A 118 -21.93 -3.57 -7.21
CA ASP A 118 -23.17 -3.82 -6.45
C ASP A 118 -23.36 -2.69 -5.43
N PRO A 119 -24.50 -1.98 -5.45
CA PRO A 119 -24.81 -0.92 -4.49
C PRO A 119 -24.94 -1.40 -3.04
N ARG A 120 -24.91 -2.72 -2.80
CA ARG A 120 -24.92 -3.36 -1.46
C ARG A 120 -23.58 -3.96 -1.08
N ALA A 121 -22.54 -3.76 -1.88
CA ALA A 121 -21.22 -4.31 -1.59
C ALA A 121 -20.68 -3.78 -0.24
N ALA A 122 -20.22 -4.68 0.62
CA ALA A 122 -19.65 -4.32 1.91
C ALA A 122 -18.44 -3.37 1.81
N TRP A 123 -17.73 -3.38 0.67
CA TRP A 123 -16.64 -2.45 0.42
C TRP A 123 -17.04 -0.98 0.59
N LEU A 124 -18.27 -0.61 0.23
CA LEU A 124 -18.76 0.77 0.39
C LEU A 124 -18.72 1.22 1.86
N ASP A 125 -19.02 0.32 2.80
CA ASP A 125 -19.00 0.58 4.25
C ASP A 125 -17.58 0.52 4.83
N HIS A 126 -16.63 -0.11 4.13
CA HIS A 126 -15.22 -0.17 4.52
C HIS A 126 -14.37 0.99 4.01
N GLY A 127 -14.99 2.04 3.46
CA GLY A 127 -14.30 3.21 2.97
C GLY A 127 -14.33 3.37 1.45
N GLY A 128 -14.91 2.42 0.71
CA GLY A 128 -15.08 2.50 -0.74
C GLY A 128 -15.98 3.65 -1.17
N ALA A 129 -16.91 4.07 -0.31
CA ALA A 129 -17.72 5.26 -0.55
C ALA A 129 -16.86 6.53 -0.73
N GLN A 130 -15.83 6.70 0.08
CA GLN A 130 -14.88 7.81 -0.03
C GLN A 130 -14.04 7.70 -1.31
N THR A 131 -13.63 6.49 -1.67
CA THR A 131 -12.93 6.24 -2.94
C THR A 131 -13.81 6.63 -4.13
N LEU A 132 -15.06 6.19 -4.18
CA LEU A 132 -15.99 6.60 -5.24
C LEU A 132 -16.21 8.12 -5.26
N ALA A 133 -16.34 8.75 -4.09
CA ALA A 133 -16.48 10.20 -3.99
C ALA A 133 -15.25 10.95 -4.55
N SER A 134 -14.03 10.42 -4.35
CA SER A 134 -12.81 10.99 -4.92
C SER A 134 -12.75 10.92 -6.45
N TYR A 135 -13.49 9.99 -7.06
CA TYR A 135 -13.72 9.92 -8.51
C TYR A 135 -14.92 10.77 -8.97
N GLY A 136 -15.56 11.54 -8.08
CA GLY A 136 -16.76 12.33 -8.40
C GLY A 136 -18.07 11.53 -8.43
N ILE A 137 -18.06 10.28 -7.96
CA ILE A 137 -19.25 9.44 -7.81
C ILE A 137 -19.75 9.60 -6.37
N ALA A 138 -20.56 10.65 -6.14
CA ALA A 138 -21.11 10.92 -4.81
C ALA A 138 -22.33 10.06 -4.51
N PRO A 139 -22.55 9.64 -3.25
CA PRO A 139 -23.79 9.00 -2.84
C PRO A 139 -24.96 9.99 -2.88
N ASP A 140 -26.18 9.49 -3.14
CA ASP A 140 -27.37 10.28 -2.95
C ASP A 140 -27.53 10.62 -1.45
N PRO A 141 -27.80 11.88 -1.07
CA PRO A 141 -27.89 12.29 0.34
C PRO A 141 -28.94 11.53 1.16
N ARG A 142 -30.00 11.01 0.52
CA ARG A 142 -31.11 10.32 1.19
C ARG A 142 -30.98 8.80 1.09
N HIS A 143 -30.37 8.29 0.03
CA HIS A 143 -30.41 6.88 -0.33
C HIS A 143 -29.02 6.23 -0.47
N GLY A 144 -27.94 6.97 -0.28
CA GLY A 144 -26.57 6.48 -0.49
C GLY A 144 -26.37 6.03 -1.93
N TYR A 145 -25.78 4.86 -2.12
CA TYR A 145 -25.59 4.25 -3.45
C TYR A 145 -26.77 3.37 -3.91
N ARG A 146 -27.97 3.48 -3.27
CA ARG A 146 -29.17 2.72 -3.64
C ARG A 146 -29.71 3.16 -5.01
N MET A 147 -29.11 2.59 -6.04
CA MET A 147 -29.51 2.77 -7.44
C MET A 147 -29.43 1.42 -8.17
N PRO A 148 -30.02 1.26 -9.35
CA PRO A 148 -29.84 0.05 -10.15
C PRO A 148 -28.36 -0.21 -10.44
N ALA A 149 -27.88 -1.46 -10.29
CA ALA A 149 -26.48 -1.83 -10.50
C ALA A 149 -25.94 -1.38 -11.87
N ARG A 150 -26.77 -1.47 -12.93
CA ARG A 150 -26.43 -0.97 -14.28
C ARG A 150 -26.08 0.53 -14.31
N ARG A 151 -26.77 1.35 -13.49
CA ARG A 151 -26.49 2.78 -13.40
C ARG A 151 -25.18 3.02 -12.67
N LEU A 152 -24.96 2.31 -11.57
CA LEU A 152 -23.69 2.38 -10.84
C LEU A 152 -22.52 1.94 -11.71
N ALA A 153 -22.66 0.84 -12.46
CA ALA A 153 -21.65 0.39 -13.41
C ALA A 153 -21.32 1.43 -14.49
N ALA A 154 -22.35 2.10 -15.01
CA ALA A 154 -22.16 3.18 -16.00
C ALA A 154 -21.41 4.38 -15.40
N LEU A 155 -21.69 4.76 -14.14
CA LEU A 155 -20.96 5.82 -13.44
C LEU A 155 -19.50 5.41 -13.20
N VAL A 156 -19.25 4.20 -12.72
CA VAL A 156 -17.89 3.67 -12.52
C VAL A 156 -17.11 3.71 -13.84
N ALA A 157 -17.69 3.21 -14.92
CA ALA A 157 -17.04 3.20 -16.24
C ALA A 157 -16.76 4.60 -16.80
N ALA A 158 -17.58 5.59 -16.44
CA ALA A 158 -17.42 6.97 -16.89
C ALA A 158 -16.39 7.77 -16.07
N HIS A 159 -16.22 7.44 -14.80
CA HIS A 159 -15.43 8.25 -13.87
C HIS A 159 -14.09 7.63 -13.47
N VAL A 160 -13.97 6.29 -13.44
CA VAL A 160 -12.71 5.63 -13.06
C VAL A 160 -11.82 5.46 -14.28
N PRO A 161 -10.64 6.09 -14.33
CA PRO A 161 -9.75 5.98 -15.48
C PRO A 161 -9.29 4.52 -15.72
N PRO A 162 -9.25 4.05 -16.98
CA PRO A 162 -8.73 2.72 -17.29
C PRO A 162 -7.29 2.47 -16.76
N ALA A 163 -6.47 3.52 -16.70
CA ALA A 163 -5.12 3.44 -16.16
C ALA A 163 -5.10 3.10 -14.65
N HIS A 164 -6.07 3.62 -13.87
CA HIS A 164 -6.20 3.31 -12.45
C HIS A 164 -6.60 1.84 -12.25
N LEU A 165 -7.57 1.36 -13.04
CA LEU A 165 -7.98 -0.04 -13.00
C LEU A 165 -6.83 -0.98 -13.41
N ALA A 166 -6.06 -0.61 -14.43
CA ALA A 166 -4.87 -1.37 -14.86
C ALA A 166 -3.78 -1.36 -13.77
N PHE A 167 -3.57 -0.23 -13.09
CA PHE A 167 -2.65 -0.11 -11.96
C PHE A 167 -3.04 -1.07 -10.83
N LEU A 168 -4.28 -1.03 -10.36
CA LEU A 168 -4.77 -1.90 -9.29
C LEU A 168 -4.65 -3.39 -9.66
N ARG A 169 -4.98 -3.77 -10.88
CA ARG A 169 -4.85 -5.16 -11.37
C ARG A 169 -3.41 -5.65 -11.47
N GLY A 170 -2.46 -4.73 -11.62
CA GLY A 170 -1.04 -5.05 -11.76
C GLY A 170 -0.27 -5.16 -10.44
N LEU A 171 -0.91 -4.94 -9.29
CA LEU A 171 -0.26 -4.95 -7.99
C LEU A 171 0.19 -6.36 -7.59
N PRO A 172 1.47 -6.59 -7.24
CA PRO A 172 1.92 -7.84 -6.68
C PRO A 172 1.51 -7.99 -5.21
N GLY A 173 1.34 -9.22 -4.74
CA GLY A 173 0.99 -9.48 -3.34
C GLY A 173 2.18 -9.41 -2.39
N TRP A 174 3.41 -9.59 -2.90
CA TRP A 174 4.62 -9.55 -2.09
C TRP A 174 5.85 -9.11 -2.88
N LEU A 175 6.87 -8.67 -2.14
CA LEU A 175 8.20 -8.36 -2.65
C LEU A 175 9.26 -9.03 -1.77
N TRP A 176 10.24 -9.68 -2.39
CA TRP A 176 11.52 -10.02 -1.76
C TRP A 176 12.61 -9.08 -2.27
N ALA A 177 13.28 -8.39 -1.35
CA ALA A 177 14.41 -7.50 -1.64
C ALA A 177 15.37 -7.46 -0.45
N GLY A 178 15.95 -8.61 -0.07
CA GLY A 178 16.75 -8.79 1.15
C GLY A 178 15.90 -8.91 2.43
N HIS A 179 14.67 -8.43 2.38
CA HIS A 179 13.60 -8.59 3.34
C HIS A 179 12.33 -8.99 2.61
N PHE A 180 11.34 -9.53 3.32
CA PHE A 180 10.05 -9.88 2.76
C PHE A 180 9.04 -8.77 3.07
N PHE A 181 8.40 -8.24 2.04
CA PHE A 181 7.39 -7.19 2.15
C PHE A 181 6.03 -7.74 1.72
N CYS A 182 5.01 -7.55 2.53
CA CYS A 182 3.63 -7.91 2.24
C CYS A 182 2.68 -6.95 2.96
N HIS A 183 1.37 -7.05 2.66
CA HIS A 183 0.41 -6.16 3.30
C HIS A 183 0.11 -6.55 4.75
N ALA A 184 -0.42 -7.76 5.01
CA ALA A 184 -0.92 -8.12 6.34
C ALA A 184 -0.02 -9.09 7.11
N GLY A 185 0.62 -10.05 6.44
CA GLY A 185 1.44 -11.04 7.11
C GLY A 185 1.64 -12.33 6.32
N THR A 186 2.17 -13.35 6.98
CA THR A 186 2.49 -14.65 6.37
C THR A 186 1.98 -15.79 7.25
N ALA A 187 1.63 -16.93 6.66
CA ALA A 187 1.38 -18.17 7.38
C ALA A 187 2.72 -18.85 7.73
N PRO A 188 2.92 -19.30 8.98
CA PRO A 188 4.19 -19.90 9.41
C PRO A 188 4.47 -21.29 8.82
N ASP A 189 3.42 -21.99 8.41
CA ASP A 189 3.46 -23.34 7.82
C ASP A 189 3.77 -23.35 6.32
N ARG A 190 3.95 -22.17 5.70
CA ARG A 190 4.23 -22.00 4.27
C ARG A 190 5.55 -21.28 4.03
N PRO A 191 6.29 -21.62 2.95
CA PRO A 191 7.44 -20.84 2.54
C PRO A 191 7.03 -19.38 2.23
N LEU A 192 7.91 -18.41 2.49
CA LEU A 192 7.63 -16.97 2.24
C LEU A 192 7.13 -16.70 0.81
N LYS A 193 7.75 -17.30 -0.20
CA LYS A 193 7.36 -17.13 -1.61
C LYS A 193 6.19 -18.03 -2.04
N GLY A 194 5.68 -18.88 -1.15
CA GLY A 194 4.56 -19.79 -1.38
C GLY A 194 3.28 -19.39 -0.62
N GLN A 195 3.19 -18.15 -0.16
CA GLN A 195 2.01 -17.63 0.52
C GLN A 195 0.83 -17.47 -0.43
N THR A 196 -0.38 -17.66 0.07
CA THR A 196 -1.61 -17.34 -0.69
C THR A 196 -1.88 -15.84 -0.64
N LEU A 197 -2.60 -15.33 -1.64
CA LEU A 197 -3.00 -13.92 -1.64
C LEU A 197 -3.86 -13.59 -0.42
N ASP A 198 -4.82 -14.46 -0.08
CA ASP A 198 -5.67 -14.30 1.10
C ASP A 198 -4.84 -14.14 2.39
N THR A 199 -3.84 -14.99 2.61
CA THR A 199 -2.94 -14.85 3.76
C THR A 199 -2.22 -13.51 3.76
N LEU A 200 -1.65 -13.10 2.63
CA LEU A 200 -0.88 -11.87 2.54
C LEU A 200 -1.72 -10.61 2.76
N LEU A 201 -3.03 -10.67 2.44
CA LEU A 201 -3.94 -9.52 2.50
C LEU A 201 -4.80 -9.46 3.77
N TRP A 202 -5.09 -10.61 4.40
CA TRP A 202 -6.12 -10.69 5.44
C TRP A 202 -5.63 -11.27 6.76
N SER A 203 -4.34 -11.62 6.91
CA SER A 203 -3.81 -12.15 8.17
C SER A 203 -4.08 -11.21 9.33
N ARG A 204 -4.69 -11.74 10.37
CA ARG A 204 -4.89 -11.05 11.65
C ARG A 204 -4.08 -11.74 12.74
N GLY A 205 -3.68 -11.01 13.76
CA GLY A 205 -2.85 -11.58 14.83
C GLY A 205 -1.39 -11.80 14.43
N PHE A 206 -0.96 -11.31 13.27
CA PHE A 206 0.43 -11.44 12.83
C PHE A 206 1.41 -10.71 13.76
N ASP A 207 0.93 -9.76 14.55
CA ASP A 207 1.70 -9.06 15.60
C ASP A 207 1.80 -9.86 16.93
N ASP A 208 1.22 -11.07 17.03
CA ASP A 208 1.33 -11.91 18.21
C ASP A 208 2.81 -12.28 18.44
N PRO A 209 3.41 -11.92 19.60
CA PRO A 209 4.81 -12.21 19.89
C PRO A 209 5.13 -13.72 19.96
N ALA A 210 4.12 -14.57 20.15
CA ALA A 210 4.28 -16.03 20.19
C ALA A 210 4.44 -16.67 18.81
N LEU A 211 4.14 -15.97 17.72
CA LEU A 211 4.29 -16.52 16.37
C LEU A 211 5.77 -16.79 16.04
N PRO A 212 6.10 -18.02 15.60
CA PRO A 212 7.45 -18.35 15.16
C PRO A 212 7.81 -17.62 13.87
N ALA A 213 9.10 -17.40 13.67
CA ALA A 213 9.60 -16.87 12.41
C ALA A 213 9.33 -17.88 11.27
N PRO A 214 8.91 -17.42 10.08
CA PRO A 214 8.72 -18.28 8.93
C PRO A 214 10.01 -19.02 8.56
N ALA A 215 9.87 -20.26 8.12
CA ALA A 215 11.00 -21.06 7.66
C ALA A 215 11.72 -20.36 6.49
N GLY A 216 13.06 -20.36 6.54
CA GLY A 216 13.90 -19.76 5.50
C GLY A 216 14.05 -18.24 5.57
N LEU A 217 13.60 -17.59 6.64
CA LEU A 217 13.76 -16.13 6.81
C LEU A 217 15.24 -15.69 6.88
N GLY A 218 16.15 -16.55 7.41
CA GLY A 218 17.60 -16.37 7.32
C GLY A 218 18.15 -15.06 7.87
N GLY A 219 17.51 -14.50 8.92
CA GLY A 219 17.89 -13.20 9.50
C GLY A 219 17.28 -11.99 8.77
N ALA A 220 16.52 -12.19 7.70
CA ALA A 220 15.72 -11.15 7.07
C ALA A 220 14.54 -10.74 7.97
N LEU A 221 13.86 -9.65 7.62
CA LEU A 221 12.66 -9.16 8.30
C LEU A 221 11.44 -9.38 7.41
N VAL A 222 10.27 -9.57 8.01
CA VAL A 222 8.97 -9.40 7.35
C VAL A 222 8.45 -8.01 7.69
N VAL A 223 8.18 -7.21 6.66
CA VAL A 223 7.70 -5.83 6.80
C VAL A 223 6.27 -5.78 6.30
N HIS A 224 5.36 -5.29 7.15
CA HIS A 224 3.92 -5.31 6.88
C HIS A 224 3.18 -4.10 7.44
N GLY A 225 1.88 -3.97 7.10
CA GLY A 225 0.92 -2.98 7.59
C GLY A 225 -0.35 -3.64 8.14
N HIS A 226 -1.52 -3.23 7.65
CA HIS A 226 -2.86 -3.80 7.85
C HIS A 226 -3.45 -3.67 9.27
N MET A 227 -2.67 -3.87 10.30
CA MET A 227 -3.11 -3.81 11.70
C MET A 227 -2.56 -2.54 12.36
N PRO A 228 -3.37 -1.47 12.46
CA PRO A 228 -2.91 -0.18 12.96
C PRO A 228 -2.31 -0.28 14.37
N GLN A 229 -1.15 0.32 14.55
CA GLN A 229 -0.45 0.44 15.82
C GLN A 229 -0.31 1.93 16.19
N PRO A 230 -0.20 2.27 17.48
CA PRO A 230 0.02 3.67 17.90
C PRO A 230 1.27 4.30 17.26
N ARG A 231 2.25 3.49 16.90
CA ARG A 231 3.45 3.86 16.15
C ARG A 231 4.02 2.64 15.41
N ALA A 232 4.66 2.89 14.28
CA ALA A 232 5.45 1.88 13.59
C ALA A 232 6.53 1.31 14.52
N MET A 233 6.72 -0.03 14.51
CA MET A 233 7.65 -0.69 15.41
C MET A 233 8.18 -2.01 14.86
N GLN A 234 9.37 -2.37 15.33
CA GLN A 234 9.92 -3.70 15.15
C GLN A 234 9.64 -4.57 16.37
N ARG A 235 9.25 -5.80 16.12
CA ARG A 235 9.11 -6.87 17.13
C ARG A 235 9.79 -8.14 16.63
N GLY A 236 11.00 -8.40 17.13
CA GLY A 236 11.82 -9.52 16.65
C GLY A 236 12.06 -9.45 15.15
N TRP A 237 11.61 -10.45 14.42
CA TRP A 237 11.77 -10.59 12.97
C TRP A 237 10.70 -9.83 12.14
N ARG A 238 9.79 -9.07 12.75
CA ARG A 238 8.69 -8.35 12.10
C ARG A 238 8.82 -6.85 12.28
N ILE A 239 8.39 -6.10 11.27
CA ILE A 239 8.18 -4.65 11.36
C ILE A 239 6.76 -4.36 10.90
N ASN A 240 5.94 -3.79 11.79
CA ASN A 240 4.65 -3.22 11.45
C ASN A 240 4.82 -1.71 11.24
N VAL A 241 4.43 -1.22 10.05
CA VAL A 241 4.59 0.18 9.65
C VAL A 241 3.25 0.93 9.62
N ASP A 242 2.11 0.23 9.80
CA ASP A 242 0.81 0.87 9.81
C ASP A 242 0.60 1.67 11.09
N SER A 243 0.41 2.96 10.96
CA SER A 243 0.11 3.90 12.04
C SER A 243 -1.31 4.48 11.97
N GLY A 244 -2.17 3.91 11.13
CA GLY A 244 -3.59 4.29 11.00
C GLY A 244 -3.77 5.69 10.43
N ALA A 245 -3.14 6.01 9.30
CA ALA A 245 -3.05 7.35 8.74
C ALA A 245 -4.39 8.08 8.68
N TYR A 246 -5.45 7.43 8.19
CA TYR A 246 -6.79 8.00 8.05
C TYR A 246 -7.45 8.41 9.38
N ALA A 247 -7.07 7.76 10.49
CA ALA A 247 -7.67 8.00 11.80
C ALA A 247 -6.77 8.85 12.71
N THR A 248 -5.46 8.70 12.56
CA THR A 248 -4.47 9.35 13.45
C THR A 248 -3.86 10.62 12.83
N GLY A 249 -4.00 10.80 11.52
CA GLY A 249 -3.29 11.84 10.78
C GLY A 249 -1.77 11.60 10.73
N ARG A 250 -1.33 10.34 10.95
CA ARG A 250 0.08 9.96 11.01
C ARG A 250 0.38 8.85 10.03
N LEU A 251 1.29 9.06 9.09
CA LEU A 251 1.76 8.06 8.13
C LEU A 251 3.23 7.76 8.39
N SER A 252 3.56 6.47 8.51
CA SER A 252 4.90 6.01 8.85
C SER A 252 5.58 5.29 7.70
N ALA A 253 6.90 5.37 7.66
CA ALA A 253 7.77 4.53 6.84
C ALA A 253 8.92 3.97 7.68
N VAL A 254 9.45 2.81 7.29
CA VAL A 254 10.71 2.29 7.79
C VAL A 254 11.76 2.31 6.70
N ARG A 255 12.95 2.84 7.00
CA ARG A 255 14.13 2.72 6.16
C ARG A 255 14.91 1.47 6.51
N LEU A 256 15.26 0.69 5.50
CA LEU A 256 16.09 -0.51 5.58
C LEU A 256 17.28 -0.37 4.62
N PHE A 257 18.47 -0.67 5.11
CA PHE A 257 19.69 -0.74 4.31
C PHE A 257 20.64 -1.77 4.91
N PRO A 258 21.34 -2.59 4.12
CA PRO A 258 22.26 -3.59 4.65
C PRO A 258 23.32 -3.01 5.58
N GLY A 259 23.40 -3.54 6.80
CA GLY A 259 24.34 -3.09 7.84
C GLY A 259 23.83 -1.94 8.72
N ASP A 260 22.66 -1.34 8.40
CA ASP A 260 22.05 -0.33 9.25
C ASP A 260 20.90 -0.94 10.09
N GLU A 261 20.65 -0.37 11.27
CA GLU A 261 19.43 -0.64 12.03
C GLU A 261 18.23 0.00 11.32
N PRO A 262 17.02 -0.62 11.39
CA PRO A 262 15.80 -0.04 10.88
C PRO A 262 15.53 1.34 11.48
N ALA A 263 15.23 2.32 10.64
CA ALA A 263 14.94 3.69 11.08
C ALA A 263 13.56 4.14 10.59
N PHE A 264 12.76 4.72 11.48
CA PHE A 264 11.39 5.12 11.19
C PHE A 264 11.31 6.60 10.81
N LEU A 265 10.53 6.89 9.77
CA LEU A 265 10.17 8.23 9.33
C LEU A 265 8.66 8.39 9.49
N ILE A 266 8.20 9.58 9.87
CA ILE A 266 6.78 9.84 10.11
C ILE A 266 6.42 11.15 9.42
N ALA A 267 5.28 11.19 8.73
CA ALA A 267 4.58 12.39 8.35
C ALA A 267 3.33 12.55 9.23
N GLU A 268 3.01 13.76 9.64
CA GLU A 268 1.86 14.05 10.48
C GLU A 268 1.12 15.27 9.92
N HIS A 269 -0.20 15.27 10.01
CA HIS A 269 -0.95 16.51 9.80
C HIS A 269 -0.45 17.56 10.80
N GLY A 270 -0.17 18.76 10.32
CA GLY A 270 0.12 19.88 11.21
C GLY A 270 -1.04 20.10 12.19
N PRO A 271 -0.80 20.79 13.31
CA PRO A 271 -1.89 21.17 14.19
C PRO A 271 -2.97 21.88 13.36
N ALA A 272 -4.24 21.49 13.56
CA ALA A 272 -5.36 22.16 12.91
C ALA A 272 -5.20 23.68 13.11
N PRO A 273 -5.39 24.51 12.07
CA PRO A 273 -5.34 25.95 12.25
C PRO A 273 -6.28 26.32 13.39
N ALA A 274 -5.76 26.99 14.42
CA ALA A 274 -6.57 27.50 15.50
C ALA A 274 -7.61 28.43 14.85
N PHE A 275 -8.87 28.01 14.82
CA PHE A 275 -9.93 28.89 14.42
C PHE A 275 -9.95 29.99 15.48
N SER A 276 -9.41 31.17 15.16
CA SER A 276 -9.63 32.38 15.89
C SER A 276 -11.12 32.70 15.72
N CYS A 277 -11.91 32.40 16.73
CA CYS A 277 -13.25 33.03 16.83
C CYS A 277 -13.01 34.52 17.01
N ALA A 278 -13.22 35.30 15.93
CA ALA A 278 -13.36 36.75 15.96
C ALA A 278 -14.82 37.08 16.20
#